data_28b72ab1faad346adc5ae944935e8199
#
_entry.id   28b72ab1faad346adc5ae944935e8199
#
_cell.length_a   1.000
_cell.length_b   1.000
_cell.length_c   1.000
_cell.angle_alpha   90.00
_cell.angle_beta   90.00
_cell.angle_gamma   90.00
#
_symmetry.space_group_name_H-M   'P 1'
#
loop_
_entity.id
_entity.type
_entity.pdbx_description
1 polymer ?
#
loop_
_entity_poly.entity_id
_entity_poly.type
_entity_poly.pdbx_seq_one_letter_code
_entity_poly.pdbx_strand_id
1 'polypeptide(L)'
;MIEKLGGKALYWPGDVSDSQQMKTMIDETVRQFGGIDIVVNSGGVRTNGSITEITEEDWDRTLDVNLKGAFIVSRLAIPEMKRRGGGVILHIAARSGMLGQSGRAAYCASKGGMVRLTEAMAMDHAKDHIRVNCICPGPTRTPMVDTSTPEKLARYKTRVPLGRIGEPEDVAYAALYLASDEASMVTAAILPVDGGMRLTGP
;
A
#
# COMPACT_ATOMS: atom_id res chain seq x y z
N MET A 1 4.89 -6.37 -19.71
CA MET A 1 5.53 -7.52 -19.01
C MET A 1 4.54 -8.67 -18.82
N ILE A 2 3.37 -8.44 -18.20
CA ILE A 2 2.34 -9.48 -17.94
C ILE A 2 1.96 -10.25 -19.20
N GLU A 3 1.66 -9.55 -20.29
CA GLU A 3 1.28 -10.18 -21.57
C GLU A 3 2.39 -11.03 -22.17
N LYS A 4 3.67 -10.63 -21.99
CA LYS A 4 4.82 -11.45 -22.43
C LYS A 4 4.97 -12.76 -21.67
N LEU A 5 4.33 -12.87 -20.51
CA LEU A 5 4.29 -14.07 -19.67
C LEU A 5 2.98 -14.85 -19.87
N GLY A 6 2.17 -14.50 -20.87
CA GLY A 6 0.90 -15.17 -21.20
C GLY A 6 -0.29 -14.71 -20.35
N GLY A 7 -0.11 -13.70 -19.48
CA GLY A 7 -1.20 -13.10 -18.72
C GLY A 7 -1.97 -12.07 -19.53
N LYS A 8 -3.16 -11.68 -19.03
CA LYS A 8 -3.95 -10.57 -19.55
C LYS A 8 -3.77 -9.35 -18.68
N ALA A 9 -3.68 -8.15 -19.25
CA ALA A 9 -3.55 -6.90 -18.53
C ALA A 9 -4.49 -5.84 -19.13
N LEU A 10 -5.01 -4.99 -18.24
CA LEU A 10 -5.75 -3.78 -18.59
C LEU A 10 -5.07 -2.60 -17.89
N TYR A 11 -4.68 -1.60 -18.67
CA TYR A 11 -4.22 -0.33 -18.13
C TYR A 11 -5.39 0.65 -18.07
N TRP A 12 -5.62 1.22 -16.88
CA TRP A 12 -6.64 2.23 -16.65
C TRP A 12 -6.01 3.48 -16.04
N PRO A 13 -5.98 4.62 -16.76
CA PRO A 13 -5.50 5.87 -16.19
C PRO A 13 -6.58 6.46 -15.25
N GLY A 14 -6.19 6.92 -14.06
CA GLY A 14 -7.14 7.52 -13.14
C GLY A 14 -6.51 7.99 -11.83
N ASP A 15 -7.22 8.85 -11.13
CA ASP A 15 -6.88 9.30 -9.78
C ASP A 15 -7.63 8.42 -8.76
N VAL A 16 -6.89 7.76 -7.88
CA VAL A 16 -7.46 6.88 -6.84
C VAL A 16 -8.36 7.63 -5.85
N SER A 17 -8.20 8.95 -5.72
CA SER A 17 -9.04 9.80 -4.88
C SER A 17 -10.39 10.17 -5.52
N ASP A 18 -10.57 9.90 -6.81
CA ASP A 18 -11.82 10.13 -7.55
C ASP A 18 -12.70 8.86 -7.54
N SER A 19 -13.77 8.89 -6.77
CA SER A 19 -14.69 7.76 -6.62
C SER A 19 -15.34 7.33 -7.93
N GLN A 20 -15.63 8.28 -8.85
CA GLN A 20 -16.29 7.95 -10.11
C GLN A 20 -15.34 7.25 -11.08
N GLN A 21 -14.10 7.73 -11.17
CA GLN A 21 -13.07 7.07 -11.97
C GLN A 21 -12.78 5.66 -11.44
N MET A 22 -12.67 5.49 -10.12
CA MET A 22 -12.44 4.18 -9.52
C MET A 22 -13.62 3.23 -9.72
N LYS A 23 -14.86 3.75 -9.65
CA LYS A 23 -16.04 2.94 -9.97
C LYS A 23 -15.97 2.43 -11.41
N THR A 24 -15.68 3.28 -12.36
CA THR A 24 -15.55 2.89 -13.77
C THR A 24 -14.44 1.86 -13.98
N MET A 25 -13.30 2.02 -13.32
CA MET A 25 -12.20 1.06 -13.35
C MET A 25 -12.62 -0.32 -12.82
N ILE A 26 -13.33 -0.37 -11.70
CA ILE A 26 -13.83 -1.61 -11.10
C ILE A 26 -14.85 -2.28 -12.02
N ASP A 27 -15.84 -1.52 -12.53
CA ASP A 27 -16.86 -2.04 -13.44
C ASP A 27 -16.21 -2.64 -14.71
N GLU A 28 -15.21 -1.95 -15.27
CA GLU A 28 -14.49 -2.40 -16.46
C GLU A 28 -13.63 -3.65 -16.17
N THR A 29 -12.99 -3.71 -14.99
CA THR A 29 -12.25 -4.89 -14.55
C THR A 29 -13.16 -6.10 -14.47
N VAL A 30 -14.32 -5.95 -13.83
CA VAL A 30 -15.32 -7.03 -13.72
C VAL A 30 -15.83 -7.45 -15.10
N ARG A 31 -16.11 -6.49 -15.98
CA ARG A 31 -16.55 -6.77 -17.35
C ARG A 31 -15.53 -7.58 -18.15
N GLN A 32 -14.24 -7.28 -18.01
CA GLN A 32 -13.19 -7.91 -18.80
C GLN A 32 -12.68 -9.24 -18.22
N PHE A 33 -12.59 -9.33 -16.89
CA PHE A 33 -11.97 -10.47 -16.21
C PHE A 33 -12.96 -11.32 -15.41
N GLY A 34 -14.23 -10.91 -15.32
CA GLY A 34 -15.30 -11.68 -14.67
C GLY A 34 -15.39 -11.51 -13.16
N GLY A 35 -14.51 -10.70 -12.54
CA GLY A 35 -14.53 -10.43 -11.09
C GLY A 35 -13.20 -9.93 -10.56
N ILE A 36 -13.11 -9.81 -9.24
CA ILE A 36 -11.93 -9.34 -8.52
C ILE A 36 -11.64 -10.31 -7.37
N ASP A 37 -10.45 -10.88 -7.35
CA ASP A 37 -9.98 -11.80 -6.31
C ASP A 37 -8.97 -11.14 -5.37
N ILE A 38 -8.11 -10.25 -5.93
CA ILE A 38 -7.04 -9.60 -5.18
C ILE A 38 -7.02 -8.11 -5.51
N VAL A 39 -6.94 -7.28 -4.47
CA VAL A 39 -6.68 -5.83 -4.58
C VAL A 39 -5.35 -5.49 -3.91
N VAL A 40 -4.50 -4.75 -4.60
CA VAL A 40 -3.27 -4.19 -4.02
C VAL A 40 -3.31 -2.67 -4.10
N ASN A 41 -3.58 -2.01 -2.98
CA ASN A 41 -3.56 -0.56 -2.85
C ASN A 41 -2.12 -0.07 -2.67
N SER A 42 -1.44 0.24 -3.77
CA SER A 42 -0.02 0.67 -3.79
C SER A 42 0.16 2.14 -4.19
N GLY A 43 -0.90 2.83 -4.59
CA GLY A 43 -0.86 4.26 -4.92
C GLY A 43 -0.46 5.11 -3.71
N GLY A 44 0.31 6.17 -3.95
CA GLY A 44 0.66 7.07 -2.87
C GLY A 44 1.53 8.25 -3.31
N VAL A 45 1.37 9.34 -2.60
CA VAL A 45 2.20 10.55 -2.70
C VAL A 45 2.89 10.81 -1.37
N ARG A 46 4.01 11.51 -1.41
CA ARG A 46 4.74 11.91 -0.21
C ARG A 46 4.98 13.41 -0.22
N THR A 47 4.38 14.10 0.73
CA THR A 47 4.72 15.48 1.07
C THR A 47 5.69 15.51 2.22
N ASN A 48 6.55 16.53 2.25
CA ASN A 48 7.47 16.79 3.34
C ASN A 48 7.06 18.11 4.01
N GLY A 49 7.26 18.21 5.29
CA GLY A 49 6.97 19.37 6.12
C GLY A 49 6.58 18.97 7.54
N SER A 50 6.97 19.80 8.50
CA SER A 50 6.46 19.73 9.89
C SER A 50 5.00 20.20 9.90
N ILE A 51 4.33 20.09 11.06
CA ILE A 51 2.91 20.48 11.18
C ILE A 51 2.67 21.98 10.92
N THR A 52 3.69 22.80 11.09
CA THR A 52 3.61 24.26 10.85
C THR A 52 4.08 24.68 9.47
N GLU A 53 4.65 23.76 8.68
CA GLU A 53 5.21 24.04 7.35
C GLU A 53 4.34 23.47 6.24
N ILE A 54 3.60 22.38 6.51
CA ILE A 54 2.74 21.75 5.51
C ILE A 54 1.49 22.61 5.28
N THR A 55 1.10 22.78 4.03
CA THR A 55 -0.14 23.46 3.66
C THR A 55 -1.36 22.55 3.85
N GLU A 56 -2.55 23.13 4.01
CA GLU A 56 -3.80 22.36 4.04
C GLU A 56 -4.01 21.59 2.73
N GLU A 57 -3.66 22.17 1.58
CA GLU A 57 -3.76 21.52 0.28
C GLU A 57 -2.88 20.28 0.20
N ASP A 58 -1.62 20.36 0.64
CA ASP A 58 -0.70 19.22 0.67
C ASP A 58 -1.15 18.15 1.67
N TRP A 59 -1.70 18.56 2.81
CA TRP A 59 -2.31 17.69 3.79
C TRP A 59 -3.48 16.92 3.17
N ASP A 60 -4.47 17.63 2.62
CA ASP A 60 -5.67 17.04 2.03
C ASP A 60 -5.31 16.10 0.88
N ARG A 61 -4.45 16.54 -0.05
CA ARG A 61 -3.98 15.71 -1.15
C ARG A 61 -3.30 14.43 -0.66
N THR A 62 -2.48 14.53 0.39
CA THR A 62 -1.79 13.35 0.94
C THR A 62 -2.78 12.35 1.54
N LEU A 63 -3.76 12.81 2.30
CA LEU A 63 -4.79 11.95 2.87
C LEU A 63 -5.72 11.39 1.80
N ASP A 64 -6.15 12.22 0.86
CA ASP A 64 -7.04 11.81 -0.22
C ASP A 64 -6.43 10.71 -1.08
N VAL A 65 -5.19 10.87 -1.52
CA VAL A 65 -4.53 9.84 -2.34
C VAL A 65 -4.17 8.61 -1.50
N ASN A 66 -3.48 8.78 -0.36
CA ASN A 66 -2.88 7.66 0.35
C ASN A 66 -3.90 6.84 1.17
N LEU A 67 -4.89 7.48 1.77
CA LEU A 67 -5.83 6.84 2.68
C LEU A 67 -7.23 6.70 2.08
N LYS A 68 -7.83 7.81 1.64
CA LYS A 68 -9.17 7.80 1.05
C LYS A 68 -9.21 7.02 -0.26
N GLY A 69 -8.14 7.08 -1.08
CA GLY A 69 -8.05 6.27 -2.29
C GLY A 69 -8.10 4.77 -2.00
N ALA A 70 -7.36 4.30 -1.00
CA ALA A 70 -7.42 2.90 -0.56
C ALA A 70 -8.81 2.51 -0.04
N PHE A 71 -9.47 3.40 0.71
CA PHE A 71 -10.87 3.21 1.14
C PHE A 71 -11.82 3.12 -0.05
N ILE A 72 -11.72 4.03 -1.03
CA ILE A 72 -12.61 4.03 -2.21
C ILE A 72 -12.48 2.73 -3.00
N VAL A 73 -11.26 2.34 -3.36
CA VAL A 73 -11.02 1.12 -4.14
C VAL A 73 -11.50 -0.11 -3.39
N SER A 74 -11.18 -0.21 -2.11
CA SER A 74 -11.60 -1.36 -1.28
C SER A 74 -13.12 -1.43 -1.16
N ARG A 75 -13.81 -0.30 -0.90
CA ARG A 75 -15.27 -0.23 -0.80
C ARG A 75 -15.96 -0.69 -2.08
N LEU A 76 -15.38 -0.38 -3.23
CA LEU A 76 -15.92 -0.77 -4.53
C LEU A 76 -15.62 -2.23 -4.88
N ALA A 77 -14.46 -2.76 -4.46
CA ALA A 77 -14.05 -4.13 -4.76
C ALA A 77 -14.72 -5.18 -3.86
N ILE A 78 -14.98 -4.88 -2.59
CA ILE A 78 -15.54 -5.82 -1.61
C ILE A 78 -16.85 -6.48 -2.08
N PRO A 79 -17.86 -5.77 -2.64
CA PRO A 79 -19.06 -6.42 -3.17
C PRO A 79 -18.76 -7.45 -4.25
N GLU A 80 -17.77 -7.19 -5.11
CA GLU A 80 -17.34 -8.10 -6.18
C GLU A 80 -16.67 -9.35 -5.60
N MET A 81 -15.77 -9.15 -4.63
CA MET A 81 -15.12 -10.25 -3.91
C MET A 81 -16.15 -11.14 -3.19
N LYS A 82 -17.14 -10.55 -2.54
CA LYS A 82 -18.24 -11.30 -1.88
C LYS A 82 -19.00 -12.17 -2.87
N ARG A 83 -19.29 -11.68 -4.09
CA ARG A 83 -19.92 -12.47 -5.14
C ARG A 83 -19.07 -13.66 -5.60
N ARG A 84 -17.76 -13.57 -5.46
CA ARG A 84 -16.80 -14.64 -5.79
C ARG A 84 -16.53 -15.60 -4.63
N GLY A 85 -17.10 -15.33 -3.45
CA GLY A 85 -16.93 -16.14 -2.25
C GLY A 85 -15.73 -15.79 -1.37
N GLY A 86 -15.09 -14.65 -1.60
CA GLY A 86 -13.96 -14.17 -0.81
C GLY A 86 -12.92 -13.42 -1.62
N GLY A 87 -11.79 -13.11 -1.00
CA GLY A 87 -10.70 -12.41 -1.68
C GLY A 87 -9.60 -11.92 -0.74
N VAL A 88 -8.65 -11.16 -1.30
CA VAL A 88 -7.54 -10.59 -0.55
C VAL A 88 -7.36 -9.12 -0.86
N ILE A 89 -7.25 -8.29 0.18
CA ILE A 89 -6.88 -6.87 0.05
C ILE A 89 -5.53 -6.65 0.73
N LEU A 90 -4.59 -6.07 -0.01
CA LEU A 90 -3.28 -5.70 0.48
C LEU A 90 -3.12 -4.18 0.42
N HIS A 91 -2.81 -3.57 1.55
CA HIS A 91 -2.46 -2.17 1.62
C HIS A 91 -0.93 -2.01 1.69
N ILE A 92 -0.36 -1.17 0.82
CA ILE A 92 1.05 -0.80 0.90
C ILE A 92 1.16 0.51 1.69
N ALA A 93 1.37 0.36 3.00
CA ALA A 93 1.59 1.52 3.87
C ALA A 93 3.06 1.99 3.79
N ALA A 94 3.72 2.10 4.91
CA ALA A 94 5.14 2.42 5.03
C ALA A 94 5.60 2.20 6.48
N ARG A 95 6.90 2.18 6.73
CA ARG A 95 7.46 2.31 8.08
C ARG A 95 6.88 3.53 8.84
N SER A 96 6.62 4.62 8.12
CA SER A 96 5.97 5.83 8.66
C SER A 96 4.53 5.64 9.16
N GLY A 97 3.88 4.55 8.80
CA GLY A 97 2.58 4.16 9.37
C GLY A 97 2.68 3.50 10.75
N MET A 98 3.89 3.04 11.13
CA MET A 98 4.14 2.37 12.41
C MET A 98 4.85 3.28 13.42
N LEU A 99 5.55 4.31 12.95
CA LEU A 99 6.27 5.27 13.78
C LEU A 99 6.20 6.68 13.19
N GLY A 100 6.31 7.70 14.06
CA GLY A 100 6.47 9.08 13.64
C GLY A 100 7.83 9.32 12.95
N GLN A 101 7.82 10.23 11.99
CA GLN A 101 9.02 10.71 11.32
C GLN A 101 9.00 12.24 11.25
N SER A 102 10.08 12.89 11.64
CA SER A 102 10.22 14.34 11.52
C SER A 102 10.05 14.79 10.08
N GLY A 103 9.36 15.93 9.89
CA GLY A 103 9.12 16.52 8.58
C GLY A 103 8.19 15.71 7.67
N ARG A 104 7.27 14.90 8.23
CA ARG A 104 6.35 14.04 7.46
C ARG A 104 4.97 13.91 8.09
N ALA A 105 4.42 15.00 8.58
CA ALA A 105 3.18 15.00 9.35
C ALA A 105 2.02 14.31 8.61
N ALA A 106 1.64 14.79 7.42
CA ALA A 106 0.55 14.23 6.64
C ALA A 106 0.83 12.80 6.18
N TYR A 107 2.08 12.52 5.75
CA TYR A 107 2.45 11.18 5.29
C TYR A 107 2.35 10.15 6.42
N CYS A 108 2.84 10.46 7.63
CA CYS A 108 2.71 9.59 8.79
C CYS A 108 1.23 9.39 9.17
N ALA A 109 0.43 10.46 9.17
CA ALA A 109 -1.00 10.37 9.44
C ALA A 109 -1.72 9.46 8.42
N SER A 110 -1.48 9.66 7.12
CA SER A 110 -2.10 8.86 6.07
C SER A 110 -1.73 7.38 6.14
N LYS A 111 -0.43 7.07 6.36
CA LYS A 111 0.04 5.68 6.42
C LYS A 111 -0.29 5.01 7.75
N GLY A 112 -0.38 5.77 8.86
CA GLY A 112 -0.90 5.29 10.14
C GLY A 112 -2.40 4.98 10.07
N GLY A 113 -3.17 5.86 9.43
CA GLY A 113 -4.58 5.61 9.13
C GLY A 113 -4.79 4.36 8.30
N MET A 114 -3.94 4.10 7.28
CA MET A 114 -4.00 2.89 6.47
C MET A 114 -3.75 1.62 7.28
N VAL A 115 -2.82 1.65 8.25
CA VAL A 115 -2.59 0.52 9.18
C VAL A 115 -3.85 0.22 9.97
N ARG A 116 -4.49 1.23 10.58
CA ARG A 116 -5.73 1.02 11.34
C ARG A 116 -6.91 0.63 10.45
N LEU A 117 -7.01 1.20 9.25
CA LEU A 117 -8.02 0.81 8.26
C LEU A 117 -7.89 -0.68 7.90
N THR A 118 -6.67 -1.20 7.74
CA THR A 118 -6.41 -2.63 7.50
C THR A 118 -7.03 -3.50 8.58
N GLU A 119 -6.75 -3.17 9.85
CA GLU A 119 -7.24 -3.96 10.99
C GLU A 119 -8.77 -3.93 11.09
N ALA A 120 -9.38 -2.75 10.94
CA ALA A 120 -10.84 -2.59 10.97
C ALA A 120 -11.49 -3.40 9.84
N MET A 121 -11.01 -3.27 8.61
CA MET A 121 -11.55 -4.00 7.46
C MET A 121 -11.36 -5.51 7.59
N ALA A 122 -10.25 -5.98 8.16
CA ALA A 122 -10.02 -7.41 8.41
C ALA A 122 -11.08 -7.98 9.34
N MET A 123 -11.44 -7.26 10.41
CA MET A 123 -12.49 -7.67 11.35
C MET A 123 -13.89 -7.64 10.70
N ASP A 124 -14.20 -6.60 9.94
CA ASP A 124 -15.51 -6.42 9.31
C ASP A 124 -15.81 -7.51 8.26
N HIS A 125 -14.77 -7.95 7.51
CA HIS A 125 -14.92 -8.79 6.33
C HIS A 125 -14.38 -10.21 6.48
N ALA A 126 -13.92 -10.62 7.67
CA ALA A 126 -13.51 -12.01 7.92
C ALA A 126 -14.64 -13.01 7.64
N LYS A 127 -15.87 -12.67 8.01
CA LYS A 127 -17.08 -13.48 7.74
C LYS A 127 -17.42 -13.60 6.25
N ASP A 128 -16.91 -12.69 5.44
CA ASP A 128 -17.07 -12.67 3.98
C ASP A 128 -15.93 -13.43 3.27
N HIS A 129 -15.08 -14.12 4.02
CA HIS A 129 -13.85 -14.78 3.54
C HIS A 129 -12.88 -13.83 2.83
N ILE A 130 -12.84 -12.55 3.23
CA ILE A 130 -11.92 -11.56 2.71
C ILE A 130 -10.83 -11.32 3.75
N ARG A 131 -9.56 -11.59 3.36
CA ARG A 131 -8.37 -11.29 4.16
C ARG A 131 -7.87 -9.88 3.82
N VAL A 132 -7.55 -9.10 4.84
CA VAL A 132 -7.01 -7.76 4.65
C VAL A 132 -5.71 -7.63 5.43
N ASN A 133 -4.61 -7.34 4.73
CA ASN A 133 -3.29 -7.23 5.32
C ASN A 133 -2.57 -5.97 4.83
N CYS A 134 -1.56 -5.55 5.58
CA CYS A 134 -0.78 -4.35 5.31
C CYS A 134 0.71 -4.69 5.24
N ILE A 135 1.38 -4.22 4.20
CA ILE A 135 2.83 -4.26 4.09
C ILE A 135 3.37 -2.86 4.39
N CYS A 136 4.41 -2.80 5.22
CA CYS A 136 5.05 -1.56 5.65
C CYS A 136 6.52 -1.52 5.19
N PRO A 137 6.79 -1.10 3.94
CA PRO A 137 8.15 -1.03 3.43
C PRO A 137 9.00 -0.01 4.19
N GLY A 138 10.29 -0.31 4.33
CA GLY A 138 11.35 0.62 4.61
C GLY A 138 11.76 1.44 3.36
N PRO A 139 12.95 2.03 3.34
CA PRO A 139 13.47 2.67 2.13
C PRO A 139 13.65 1.62 1.04
N THR A 140 12.91 1.79 -0.04
CA THR A 140 12.90 0.90 -1.21
C THR A 140 13.34 1.69 -2.42
N ARG A 141 14.12 1.11 -3.31
CA ARG A 141 14.64 1.75 -4.53
C ARG A 141 13.51 2.05 -5.50
N THR A 142 12.97 3.25 -5.40
CA THR A 142 11.88 3.78 -6.22
C THR A 142 12.12 5.27 -6.46
N PRO A 143 11.43 5.91 -7.41
CA PRO A 143 11.53 7.37 -7.58
C PRO A 143 11.20 8.19 -6.33
N MET A 144 10.45 7.62 -5.38
CA MET A 144 10.12 8.28 -4.12
C MET A 144 11.31 8.35 -3.14
N VAL A 145 12.31 7.49 -3.29
CA VAL A 145 13.48 7.41 -2.41
C VAL A 145 14.71 7.88 -3.17
N ASP A 146 15.18 9.08 -2.81
CA ASP A 146 16.34 9.68 -3.46
C ASP A 146 17.63 8.90 -3.12
N THR A 147 18.11 8.16 -4.10
CA THR A 147 19.38 7.41 -4.07
C THR A 147 20.32 7.88 -5.18
N SER A 148 20.15 9.12 -5.64
CA SER A 148 20.87 9.66 -6.82
C SER A 148 22.37 9.81 -6.62
N THR A 149 22.85 9.82 -5.36
CA THR A 149 24.30 9.88 -5.08
C THR A 149 24.72 8.72 -4.14
N PRO A 150 26.01 8.30 -4.21
CA PRO A 150 26.57 7.29 -3.33
C PRO A 150 26.38 7.63 -1.83
N GLU A 151 26.51 8.91 -1.46
CA GLU A 151 26.37 9.38 -0.07
C GLU A 151 24.93 9.21 0.42
N LYS A 152 23.93 9.58 -0.40
CA LYS A 152 22.52 9.38 -0.06
C LYS A 152 22.20 7.90 0.12
N LEU A 153 22.70 7.07 -0.79
CA LEU A 153 22.53 5.62 -0.68
C LEU A 153 23.22 5.07 0.57
N ALA A 154 24.45 5.48 0.88
CA ALA A 154 25.18 5.07 2.08
C ALA A 154 24.42 5.44 3.36
N ARG A 155 23.84 6.65 3.43
CA ARG A 155 23.01 7.10 4.56
C ARG A 155 21.80 6.18 4.82
N TYR A 156 21.19 5.64 3.78
CA TYR A 156 20.12 4.64 3.98
C TYR A 156 20.71 3.31 4.46
N LYS A 157 21.78 2.81 3.83
CA LYS A 157 22.40 1.53 4.18
C LYS A 157 22.84 1.46 5.64
N THR A 158 23.41 2.52 6.19
CA THR A 158 23.85 2.56 7.60
C THR A 158 22.69 2.51 8.60
N ARG A 159 21.47 2.86 8.17
CA ARG A 159 20.27 2.84 9.03
C ARG A 159 19.46 1.56 8.91
N VAL A 160 19.74 0.73 7.93
CA VAL A 160 19.04 -0.56 7.72
C VAL A 160 19.93 -1.68 8.27
N PRO A 161 19.54 -2.41 9.31
CA PRO A 161 20.35 -3.49 9.90
C PRO A 161 20.82 -4.55 8.90
N LEU A 162 20.03 -4.88 7.88
CA LEU A 162 20.45 -5.78 6.81
C LEU A 162 21.47 -5.16 5.83
N GLY A 163 21.94 -3.92 6.05
CA GLY A 163 23.02 -3.27 5.30
C GLY A 163 22.67 -2.86 3.86
N ARG A 164 21.41 -2.97 3.44
CA ARG A 164 20.94 -2.55 2.12
C ARG A 164 19.58 -1.88 2.18
N ILE A 165 19.26 -1.08 1.20
CA ILE A 165 17.86 -0.66 0.97
C ILE A 165 17.08 -1.81 0.33
N GLY A 166 15.75 -1.77 0.46
CA GLY A 166 14.87 -2.72 -0.23
C GLY A 166 14.86 -2.49 -1.74
N GLU A 167 14.61 -3.53 -2.48
CA GLU A 167 14.23 -3.47 -3.89
C GLU A 167 12.71 -3.67 -4.01
N PRO A 168 12.05 -3.21 -5.09
CA PRO A 168 10.62 -3.43 -5.30
C PRO A 168 10.20 -4.90 -5.14
N GLU A 169 11.08 -5.82 -5.56
CA GLU A 169 10.87 -7.27 -5.46
C GLU A 169 10.76 -7.76 -4.02
N ASP A 170 11.47 -7.15 -3.06
CA ASP A 170 11.34 -7.51 -1.63
C ASP A 170 9.89 -7.29 -1.15
N VAL A 171 9.26 -6.21 -1.62
CA VAL A 171 7.86 -5.90 -1.29
C VAL A 171 6.91 -6.80 -2.08
N ALA A 172 7.23 -7.08 -3.35
CA ALA A 172 6.42 -7.95 -4.21
C ALA A 172 6.36 -9.39 -3.68
N TYR A 173 7.46 -9.95 -3.17
CA TYR A 173 7.46 -11.28 -2.54
C TYR A 173 6.62 -11.35 -1.27
N ALA A 174 6.62 -10.31 -0.45
CA ALA A 174 5.72 -10.21 0.69
C ALA A 174 4.25 -10.15 0.25
N ALA A 175 3.96 -9.37 -0.80
CA ALA A 175 2.62 -9.29 -1.36
C ALA A 175 2.17 -10.63 -1.97
N LEU A 176 3.05 -11.32 -2.68
CA LEU A 176 2.77 -12.64 -3.25
C LEU A 176 2.40 -13.64 -2.16
N TYR A 177 3.19 -13.74 -1.08
CA TYR A 177 2.85 -14.58 0.06
C TYR A 177 1.50 -14.24 0.66
N LEU A 178 1.27 -12.97 1.00
CA LEU A 178 0.02 -12.56 1.64
C LEU A 178 -1.22 -12.71 0.73
N ALA A 179 -1.03 -12.70 -0.59
CA ALA A 179 -2.10 -12.90 -1.57
C ALA A 179 -2.42 -14.37 -1.82
N SER A 180 -1.48 -15.27 -1.52
CA SER A 180 -1.61 -16.71 -1.80
C SER A 180 -2.38 -17.48 -0.73
N ASP A 181 -2.69 -18.75 -1.01
CA ASP A 181 -3.38 -19.66 -0.10
C ASP A 181 -2.51 -20.08 1.09
N GLU A 182 -1.17 -20.00 0.97
CA GLU A 182 -0.25 -20.22 2.08
C GLU A 182 -0.48 -19.23 3.23
N ALA A 183 -1.08 -18.07 2.94
CA ALA A 183 -1.45 -17.08 3.94
C ALA A 183 -2.93 -17.17 4.37
N SER A 184 -3.60 -18.32 4.18
CA SER A 184 -5.05 -18.50 4.48
C SER A 184 -5.45 -18.17 5.92
N MET A 185 -4.54 -18.30 6.89
CA MET A 185 -4.75 -17.91 8.30
C MET A 185 -4.17 -16.54 8.66
N VAL A 186 -3.78 -15.73 7.65
CA VAL A 186 -3.17 -14.42 7.87
C VAL A 186 -4.13 -13.31 7.44
N THR A 187 -4.72 -12.64 8.42
CA THR A 187 -5.50 -11.41 8.23
C THR A 187 -5.17 -10.41 9.34
N ALA A 188 -5.40 -9.12 9.13
CA ALA A 188 -4.99 -8.02 10.02
C ALA A 188 -3.46 -7.93 10.27
N ALA A 189 -2.64 -8.63 9.50
CA ALA A 189 -1.19 -8.56 9.66
C ALA A 189 -0.65 -7.21 9.19
N ILE A 190 0.25 -6.63 10.01
CA ILE A 190 1.02 -5.44 9.67
C ILE A 190 2.47 -5.90 9.52
N LEU A 191 2.87 -6.16 8.28
CA LEU A 191 4.14 -6.80 7.93
C LEU A 191 5.21 -5.75 7.56
N PRO A 192 6.21 -5.51 8.42
CA PRO A 192 7.35 -4.68 8.04
C PRO A 192 8.23 -5.40 7.01
N VAL A 193 8.57 -4.71 5.92
CA VAL A 193 9.58 -5.13 4.94
C VAL A 193 10.62 -4.01 4.87
N ASP A 194 11.41 -3.88 5.93
CA ASP A 194 12.26 -2.72 6.19
C ASP A 194 13.71 -3.04 6.59
N GLY A 195 14.09 -4.31 6.51
CA GLY A 195 15.41 -4.78 6.90
C GLY A 195 15.75 -4.54 8.37
N GLY A 196 14.73 -4.42 9.24
CA GLY A 196 14.88 -4.16 10.67
C GLY A 196 14.96 -2.66 11.02
N MET A 197 14.86 -1.77 10.05
CA MET A 197 15.07 -0.33 10.25
C MET A 197 14.14 0.30 11.29
N ARG A 198 12.94 -0.22 11.48
CA ARG A 198 12.00 0.32 12.47
C ARG A 198 12.52 0.25 13.92
N LEU A 199 13.47 -0.64 14.20
CA LEU A 199 14.02 -0.86 15.53
C LEU A 199 15.31 -0.06 15.78
N THR A 200 15.87 0.61 14.78
CA THR A 200 17.12 1.39 14.90
C THR A 200 16.92 2.85 15.32
N GLY A 201 15.71 3.22 15.68
CA GLY A 201 15.37 4.59 16.05
C GLY A 201 15.10 5.51 14.85
N PRO A 202 14.75 6.77 15.11
CA PRO A 202 14.45 7.78 14.10
C PRO A 202 15.66 8.19 13.26
#